data_6ecf16a2c8f16a9a93152429443d6097
#
_entry.id   6ecf16a2c8f16a9a93152429443d6097
#
_cell.length_a   1.000
_cell.length_b   1.000
_cell.length_c   1.000
_cell.angle_alpha   90.00
_cell.angle_beta   90.00
_cell.angle_gamma   90.00
#
_symmetry.space_group_name_H-M   'P 1'
#
loop_
_entity.id
_entity.type
_entity.pdbx_description
1 polymer ?
#
loop_
_entity_poly.entity_id
_entity_poly.type
_entity_poly.pdbx_seq_one_letter_code
_entity_poly.pdbx_strand_id
1 'polypeptide(L)'
;MKIFARISAVWFLFWFAFSFLLLYPIFSLFFYKEEWYSIGNKLRKKWAWFLMYISFIRVEIIRENESEIKTPCVFVSNHTSYIDIIAFGLFLPEKASFMAKAELTKIPLFGIFFRTVDIGVNRSSIKDAHKAFLEASDRIKKCNR
;
A
#
# COMPACT_ATOMS: atom_id res chain seq x y z
N MET A 1 5.59 -6.41 29.04
CA MET A 1 4.90 -6.38 27.75
C MET A 1 4.84 -5.00 27.11
N LYS A 2 4.35 -3.92 27.78
CA LYS A 2 4.20 -2.59 27.16
C LYS A 2 5.51 -1.93 26.67
N ILE A 3 6.62 -2.14 27.39
CA ILE A 3 7.94 -1.57 27.03
C ILE A 3 8.47 -2.22 25.75
N PHE A 4 8.43 -3.54 25.67
CA PHE A 4 8.87 -4.28 24.48
C PHE A 4 8.08 -3.88 23.23
N ALA A 5 6.75 -3.76 23.34
CA ALA A 5 5.91 -3.30 22.24
C ALA A 5 6.28 -1.88 21.77
N ARG A 6 6.64 -0.97 22.70
CA ARG A 6 7.10 0.38 22.33
C ARG A 6 8.45 0.36 21.61
N ILE A 7 9.39 -0.45 22.10
CA ILE A 7 10.70 -0.59 21.44
C ILE A 7 10.54 -1.14 20.04
N SER A 8 9.73 -2.18 19.86
CA SER A 8 9.46 -2.76 18.52
C SER A 8 8.78 -1.77 17.58
N ALA A 9 7.85 -0.95 18.08
CA ALA A 9 7.20 0.08 17.29
C ALA A 9 8.19 1.18 16.85
N VAL A 10 9.06 1.65 17.76
CA VAL A 10 10.10 2.65 17.44
C VAL A 10 11.08 2.07 16.43
N TRP A 11 11.52 0.83 16.61
CA TRP A 11 12.39 0.11 15.68
C TRP A 11 11.78 0.03 14.28
N PHE A 12 10.52 -0.39 14.19
CA PHE A 12 9.78 -0.45 12.93
C PHE A 12 9.67 0.92 12.26
N LEU A 13 9.27 1.95 13.00
CA LEU A 13 9.11 3.31 12.47
C LEU A 13 10.44 3.91 12.00
N PHE A 14 11.53 3.63 12.72
CA PHE A 14 12.86 4.05 12.31
C PHE A 14 13.24 3.44 10.95
N TRP A 15 13.14 2.11 10.79
CA TRP A 15 13.48 1.46 9.55
C TRP A 15 12.52 1.81 8.41
N PHE A 16 11.24 2.02 8.72
CA PHE A 16 10.27 2.51 7.76
C PHE A 16 10.68 3.87 7.22
N ALA A 17 10.92 4.85 8.08
CA ALA A 17 11.28 6.21 7.68
C ALA A 17 12.65 6.25 6.97
N PHE A 18 13.67 5.60 7.53
CA PHE A 18 15.02 5.57 6.98
C PHE A 18 15.04 4.93 5.58
N SER A 19 14.49 3.73 5.43
CA SER A 19 14.49 3.05 4.14
C SER A 19 13.58 3.74 3.12
N PHE A 20 12.47 4.35 3.56
CA PHE A 20 11.62 5.14 2.70
C PHE A 20 12.34 6.36 2.14
N LEU A 21 13.05 7.12 2.98
CA LEU A 21 13.84 8.27 2.53
C LEU A 21 14.93 7.87 1.53
N LEU A 22 15.60 6.75 1.78
CA LEU A 22 16.62 6.23 0.89
C LEU A 22 16.03 5.81 -0.47
N LEU A 23 14.85 5.18 -0.48
CA LEU A 23 14.16 4.72 -1.69
C LEU A 23 13.35 5.81 -2.38
N TYR A 24 13.12 6.96 -1.73
CA TYR A 24 12.24 8.01 -2.23
C TYR A 24 12.59 8.51 -3.65
N PRO A 25 13.87 8.75 -4.01
CA PRO A 25 14.22 9.16 -5.37
C PRO A 25 13.81 8.11 -6.41
N ILE A 26 13.96 6.83 -6.07
CA ILE A 26 13.60 5.71 -6.96
C ILE A 26 12.07 5.60 -7.07
N PHE A 27 11.35 5.74 -5.95
CA PHE A 27 9.88 5.81 -5.99
C PHE A 27 9.39 6.99 -6.83
N SER A 28 10.00 8.16 -6.68
CA SER A 28 9.66 9.35 -7.46
C SER A 28 9.83 9.12 -8.96
N LEU A 29 10.87 8.40 -9.35
CA LEU A 29 11.11 8.05 -10.75
C LEU A 29 10.02 7.09 -11.28
N PHE A 30 9.75 5.98 -10.57
CA PHE A 30 8.83 4.96 -11.05
C PHE A 30 7.35 5.35 -10.94
N PHE A 31 7.01 6.29 -10.06
CA PHE A 31 5.66 6.84 -9.96
C PHE A 31 5.46 8.15 -10.73
N TYR A 32 6.43 8.55 -11.53
CA TYR A 32 6.29 9.72 -12.42
C TYR A 32 5.41 9.42 -13.63
N LYS A 33 5.53 8.21 -14.22
CA LYS A 33 4.77 7.79 -15.40
C LYS A 33 3.91 6.56 -15.09
N GLU A 34 2.67 6.57 -15.59
CA GLU A 34 1.70 5.48 -15.36
C GLU A 34 2.22 4.12 -15.85
N GLU A 35 2.94 4.10 -16.97
CA GLU A 35 3.55 2.91 -17.57
C GLU A 35 4.55 2.20 -16.62
N TRP A 36 5.13 2.94 -15.69
CA TRP A 36 6.14 2.43 -14.75
C TRP A 36 5.56 2.03 -13.38
N TYR A 37 4.25 2.23 -13.14
CA TYR A 37 3.61 1.92 -11.85
C TYR A 37 3.76 0.45 -11.46
N SER A 38 3.75 -0.47 -12.43
CA SER A 38 3.99 -1.89 -12.15
C SER A 38 5.38 -2.12 -11.56
N ILE A 39 6.41 -1.44 -12.08
CA ILE A 39 7.78 -1.52 -11.57
C ILE A 39 7.86 -0.89 -10.18
N GLY A 40 7.21 0.26 -9.99
CA GLY A 40 7.11 0.92 -8.69
C GLY A 40 6.44 0.03 -7.63
N ASN A 41 5.37 -0.67 -8.00
CA ASN A 41 4.69 -1.61 -7.12
C ASN A 41 5.52 -2.87 -6.81
N LYS A 42 6.31 -3.37 -7.76
CA LYS A 42 7.30 -4.43 -7.48
C LYS A 42 8.33 -3.97 -6.44
N LEU A 43 8.79 -2.73 -6.55
CA LEU A 43 9.70 -2.16 -5.56
C LEU A 43 9.02 -2.01 -4.19
N ARG A 44 7.75 -1.52 -4.14
CA ARG A 44 6.96 -1.46 -2.89
C ARG A 44 6.84 -2.84 -2.24
N LYS A 45 6.60 -3.88 -3.02
CA LYS A 45 6.51 -5.27 -2.53
C LYS A 45 7.84 -5.75 -1.93
N LYS A 46 8.95 -5.50 -2.61
CA LYS A 46 10.29 -5.83 -2.07
C LYS A 46 10.60 -5.05 -0.80
N TRP A 47 10.23 -3.78 -0.76
CA TRP A 47 10.36 -2.93 0.42
C TRP A 47 9.51 -3.43 1.58
N ALA A 48 8.28 -3.86 1.32
CA ALA A 48 7.41 -4.47 2.33
C ALA A 48 8.05 -5.75 2.94
N TRP A 49 8.62 -6.63 2.11
CA TRP A 49 9.36 -7.80 2.58
C TRP A 49 10.55 -7.42 3.45
N PHE A 50 11.33 -6.42 3.05
CA PHE A 50 12.45 -5.91 3.84
C PHE A 50 11.97 -5.41 5.21
N LEU A 51 10.89 -4.63 5.26
CA LEU A 51 10.35 -4.10 6.52
C LEU A 51 9.87 -5.20 7.45
N MET A 52 9.18 -6.22 6.94
CA MET A 52 8.76 -7.37 7.73
C MET A 52 9.97 -8.13 8.28
N TYR A 53 10.96 -8.39 7.43
CA TYR A 53 12.18 -9.10 7.81
C TYR A 53 12.97 -8.38 8.91
N ILE A 54 13.27 -7.09 8.72
CA ILE A 54 14.06 -6.31 9.67
C ILE A 54 13.33 -6.06 11.00
N SER A 55 11.99 -6.15 10.97
CA SER A 55 11.15 -6.03 12.16
C SER A 55 10.86 -7.36 12.86
N PHE A 56 11.50 -8.44 12.40
CA PHE A 56 11.32 -9.80 12.94
C PHE A 56 9.86 -10.28 12.88
N ILE A 57 9.10 -9.78 11.87
CA ILE A 57 7.70 -10.16 11.65
C ILE A 57 7.67 -11.27 10.60
N ARG A 58 7.30 -12.46 11.01
CA ARG A 58 7.08 -13.58 10.10
C ARG A 58 5.69 -13.47 9.48
N VAL A 59 5.63 -13.45 8.15
CA VAL A 59 4.37 -13.45 7.39
C VAL A 59 4.21 -14.80 6.73
N GLU A 60 3.07 -15.44 6.95
CA GLU A 60 2.66 -16.67 6.31
C GLU A 60 1.42 -16.39 5.46
N ILE A 61 1.47 -16.76 4.19
CA ILE A 61 0.36 -16.57 3.25
C ILE A 61 -0.29 -17.93 3.02
N ILE A 62 -1.46 -18.14 3.63
CA ILE A 62 -2.24 -19.36 3.47
C ILE A 62 -3.35 -19.09 2.45
N ARG A 63 -3.43 -19.90 1.41
CA ARG A 63 -4.48 -19.82 0.40
C ARG A 63 -5.40 -21.02 0.56
N GLU A 64 -6.66 -20.77 0.87
CA GLU A 64 -7.68 -21.84 0.99
C GLU A 64 -8.05 -22.44 -0.37
N ASN A 65 -8.02 -21.62 -1.43
CA ASN A 65 -8.29 -22.06 -2.79
C ASN A 65 -7.11 -21.68 -3.70
N GLU A 66 -6.61 -22.65 -4.45
CA GLU A 66 -5.56 -22.43 -5.46
C GLU A 66 -6.11 -21.86 -6.78
N SER A 67 -7.42 -21.55 -6.83
CA SER A 67 -8.00 -20.92 -8.01
C SER A 67 -7.33 -19.57 -8.31
N GLU A 68 -6.97 -19.36 -9.56
CA GLU A 68 -6.42 -18.09 -10.01
C GLU A 68 -7.38 -16.94 -9.68
N ILE A 69 -6.85 -15.91 -9.04
CA ILE A 69 -7.61 -14.69 -8.75
C ILE A 69 -7.90 -14.02 -10.09
N LYS A 70 -9.16 -14.06 -10.49
CA LYS A 70 -9.61 -13.38 -11.72
C LYS A 70 -9.50 -11.88 -11.52
N THR A 71 -8.73 -11.23 -12.36
CA THR A 71 -8.62 -9.76 -12.39
C THR A 71 -9.49 -9.19 -13.51
N PRO A 72 -10.08 -8.00 -13.31
CA PRO A 72 -9.95 -7.12 -12.16
C PRO A 72 -10.82 -7.57 -10.97
N CYS A 73 -10.34 -7.35 -9.76
CA CYS A 73 -11.06 -7.69 -8.53
C CYS A 73 -10.78 -6.64 -7.43
N VAL A 74 -11.61 -6.66 -6.40
CA VAL A 74 -11.46 -5.83 -5.20
C VAL A 74 -11.07 -6.73 -4.04
N PHE A 75 -9.93 -6.44 -3.41
CA PHE A 75 -9.50 -7.11 -2.20
C PHE A 75 -10.05 -6.37 -0.99
N VAL A 76 -10.72 -7.09 -0.10
CA VAL A 76 -11.23 -6.57 1.16
C VAL A 76 -10.66 -7.41 2.30
N SER A 77 -10.14 -6.75 3.33
CA SER A 77 -9.59 -7.45 4.50
C SER A 77 -10.01 -6.79 5.79
N ASN A 78 -9.97 -7.55 6.88
CA ASN A 78 -10.00 -7.01 8.21
C ASN A 78 -8.72 -6.19 8.45
N HIS A 79 -8.87 -5.01 9.03
CA HIS A 79 -7.77 -4.07 9.22
C HIS A 79 -7.77 -3.54 10.65
N THR A 80 -6.81 -3.99 11.44
CA THR A 80 -6.69 -3.65 12.87
C THR A 80 -5.37 -2.95 13.21
N SER A 81 -4.39 -2.99 12.30
CA SER A 81 -3.05 -2.45 12.50
C SER A 81 -2.52 -1.74 11.24
N TYR A 82 -1.67 -0.73 11.42
CA TYR A 82 -0.94 -0.11 10.31
C TYR A 82 -0.01 -1.08 9.57
N ILE A 83 0.46 -2.12 10.25
CA ILE A 83 1.30 -3.18 9.66
C ILE A 83 0.52 -3.98 8.61
N ASP A 84 -0.80 -4.09 8.76
CA ASP A 84 -1.65 -4.83 7.82
C ASP A 84 -1.54 -4.29 6.39
N ILE A 85 -1.39 -2.96 6.22
CA ILE A 85 -1.23 -2.32 4.91
C ILE A 85 0.05 -2.84 4.22
N ILE A 86 1.12 -2.98 4.99
CA ILE A 86 2.40 -3.46 4.47
C ILE A 86 2.33 -4.96 4.18
N ALA A 87 1.75 -5.74 5.10
CA ALA A 87 1.52 -7.16 4.92
C ALA A 87 0.65 -7.44 3.69
N PHE A 88 -0.40 -6.64 3.48
CA PHE A 88 -1.26 -6.75 2.30
C PHE A 88 -0.49 -6.52 1.00
N GLY A 89 0.45 -5.57 1.01
CA GLY A 89 1.33 -5.29 -0.13
C GLY A 89 2.18 -6.48 -0.58
N LEU A 90 2.39 -7.48 0.28
CA LEU A 90 3.24 -8.64 -0.04
C LEU A 90 2.62 -9.58 -1.08
N PHE A 91 1.30 -9.69 -1.12
CA PHE A 91 0.60 -10.64 -1.98
C PHE A 91 -0.26 -10.02 -3.08
N LEU A 92 -0.48 -8.69 -3.04
CA LEU A 92 -1.25 -8.01 -4.07
C LEU A 92 -0.58 -8.06 -5.45
N PRO A 93 -1.37 -8.05 -6.53
CA PRO A 93 -0.87 -7.92 -7.89
C PRO A 93 -0.11 -6.59 -8.09
N GLU A 94 0.81 -6.58 -9.05
CA GLU A 94 1.65 -5.41 -9.35
C GLU A 94 0.86 -4.18 -9.82
N LYS A 95 -0.33 -4.37 -10.35
CA LYS A 95 -1.23 -3.30 -10.79
C LYS A 95 -2.26 -2.89 -9.73
N ALA A 96 -2.11 -3.39 -8.47
CA ALA A 96 -3.02 -3.04 -7.40
C ALA A 96 -2.86 -1.58 -6.96
N SER A 97 -4.01 -0.97 -6.59
CA SER A 97 -4.10 0.35 -5.96
C SER A 97 -4.74 0.20 -4.59
N PHE A 98 -4.25 0.94 -3.61
CA PHE A 98 -4.86 0.99 -2.29
C PHE A 98 -5.87 2.13 -2.19
N MET A 99 -6.97 1.88 -1.48
CA MET A 99 -7.85 2.93 -0.99
C MET A 99 -7.54 3.18 0.49
N ALA A 100 -7.07 4.36 0.82
CA ALA A 100 -6.67 4.67 2.18
C ALA A 100 -7.16 6.06 2.64
N LYS A 101 -6.98 6.35 3.93
CA LYS A 101 -7.43 7.58 4.55
C LYS A 101 -6.80 8.82 3.90
N ALA A 102 -7.59 9.83 3.57
CA ALA A 102 -7.14 11.04 2.87
C ALA A 102 -6.03 11.80 3.61
N GLU A 103 -5.96 11.70 4.94
CA GLU A 103 -4.91 12.35 5.73
C GLU A 103 -3.51 11.84 5.38
N LEU A 104 -3.38 10.60 4.88
CA LEU A 104 -2.10 10.07 4.43
C LEU A 104 -1.54 10.81 3.20
N THR A 105 -2.42 11.42 2.41
CA THR A 105 -2.01 12.24 1.25
C THR A 105 -1.22 13.50 1.67
N LYS A 106 -1.42 13.95 2.92
CA LYS A 106 -0.79 15.16 3.47
C LYS A 106 0.58 14.88 4.08
N ILE A 107 0.95 13.61 4.29
CA ILE A 107 2.26 13.24 4.82
C ILE A 107 3.33 13.61 3.78
N PRO A 108 4.31 14.46 4.14
CA PRO A 108 5.38 14.83 3.24
C PRO A 108 6.05 13.60 2.62
N LEU A 109 6.40 13.68 1.36
CA LEU A 109 7.00 12.62 0.55
C LEU A 109 6.09 11.40 0.34
N PHE A 110 5.44 10.87 1.41
CA PHE A 110 4.57 9.69 1.33
C PHE A 110 3.33 9.92 0.45
N GLY A 111 2.87 11.17 0.35
CA GLY A 111 1.77 11.58 -0.52
C GLY A 111 1.98 11.27 -2.00
N ILE A 112 3.21 10.90 -2.43
CA ILE A 112 3.49 10.52 -3.82
C ILE A 112 2.61 9.35 -4.27
N PHE A 113 2.40 8.35 -3.43
CA PHE A 113 1.58 7.18 -3.76
C PHE A 113 0.12 7.56 -4.06
N PHE A 114 -0.43 8.53 -3.31
CA PHE A 114 -1.81 9.00 -3.45
C PHE A 114 -2.03 10.02 -4.57
N ARG A 115 -0.95 10.59 -5.09
CA ARG A 115 -1.02 11.46 -6.29
C ARG A 115 -0.96 10.64 -7.57
N THR A 116 -0.59 9.38 -7.47
CA THR A 116 -0.30 8.52 -8.61
C THR A 116 -1.16 7.26 -8.59
N VAL A 117 -0.79 6.26 -7.81
CA VAL A 117 -1.34 4.92 -7.90
C VAL A 117 -2.44 4.62 -6.88
N ASP A 118 -2.37 5.21 -5.68
CA ASP A 118 -3.33 4.94 -4.61
C ASP A 118 -4.44 6.01 -4.55
N ILE A 119 -5.55 5.72 -3.88
CA ILE A 119 -6.73 6.59 -3.79
C ILE A 119 -6.92 7.04 -2.34
N GLY A 120 -6.91 8.35 -2.11
CA GLY A 120 -7.21 8.93 -0.80
C GLY A 120 -8.72 9.12 -0.61
N VAL A 121 -9.27 8.58 0.49
CA VAL A 121 -10.71 8.68 0.80
C VAL A 121 -10.94 9.53 2.03
N ASN A 122 -11.67 10.61 1.87
CA ASN A 122 -12.19 11.38 3.00
C ASN A 122 -13.52 10.77 3.47
N ARG A 123 -13.45 10.03 4.59
CA ARG A 123 -14.61 9.30 5.12
C ARG A 123 -15.63 10.19 5.84
N SER A 124 -15.25 11.43 6.18
CA SER A 124 -16.15 12.41 6.82
C SER A 124 -17.05 13.16 5.82
N SER A 125 -16.79 13.03 4.52
CA SER A 125 -17.56 13.66 3.45
C SER A 125 -18.14 12.60 2.52
N ILE A 126 -19.46 12.48 2.48
CA ILE A 126 -20.16 11.54 1.58
C ILE A 126 -19.80 11.83 0.12
N LYS A 127 -19.71 13.11 -0.25
CA LYS A 127 -19.35 13.54 -1.61
C LYS A 127 -17.94 13.07 -2.00
N ASP A 128 -16.96 13.23 -1.10
CA ASP A 128 -15.57 12.83 -1.36
C ASP A 128 -15.42 11.30 -1.39
N ALA A 129 -16.12 10.61 -0.48
CA ALA A 129 -16.15 9.15 -0.48
C ALA A 129 -16.77 8.60 -1.77
N HIS A 130 -17.84 9.20 -2.27
CA HIS A 130 -18.45 8.83 -3.56
C HIS A 130 -17.50 9.09 -4.73
N LYS A 131 -16.80 10.23 -4.75
CA LYS A 131 -15.80 10.54 -5.78
C LYS A 131 -14.67 9.50 -5.80
N ALA A 132 -14.15 9.14 -4.64
CA ALA A 132 -13.10 8.11 -4.53
C ALA A 132 -13.60 6.74 -5.01
N PHE A 133 -14.86 6.39 -4.74
CA PHE A 133 -15.49 5.17 -5.26
C PHE A 133 -15.61 5.18 -6.79
N LEU A 134 -16.05 6.29 -7.37
CA LEU A 134 -16.11 6.43 -8.84
C LEU A 134 -14.72 6.30 -9.47
N GLU A 135 -13.70 6.93 -8.89
CA GLU A 135 -12.32 6.81 -9.35
C GLU A 135 -11.85 5.34 -9.32
N ALA A 136 -12.10 4.62 -8.22
CA ALA A 136 -11.77 3.19 -8.13
C ALA A 136 -12.50 2.36 -9.19
N SER A 137 -13.80 2.62 -9.40
CA SER A 137 -14.61 1.95 -10.43
C SER A 137 -14.05 2.17 -11.84
N ASP A 138 -13.64 3.40 -12.16
CA ASP A 138 -13.07 3.72 -13.47
C ASP A 138 -11.70 3.06 -13.69
N ARG A 139 -10.88 2.95 -12.64
CA ARG A 139 -9.62 2.19 -12.72
C ARG A 139 -9.86 0.71 -13.00
N ILE A 140 -10.84 0.09 -12.33
CA ILE A 140 -11.23 -1.30 -12.59
C ILE A 140 -11.69 -1.49 -14.04
N LYS A 141 -12.52 -0.59 -14.57
CA LYS A 141 -12.97 -0.64 -15.98
C LYS A 141 -11.83 -0.50 -16.99
N LYS A 142 -10.83 0.34 -16.71
CA LYS A 142 -9.65 0.51 -17.56
C LYS A 142 -8.76 -0.74 -17.57
N CYS A 143 -8.69 -1.49 -16.47
CA CYS A 143 -7.95 -2.74 -16.42
C CYS A 143 -8.60 -3.88 -17.24
N ASN A 144 -9.86 -3.74 -17.64
CA ASN A 144 -10.60 -4.70 -18.47
C ASN A 144 -10.46 -4.46 -19.98
N ARG A 145 -9.79 -3.39 -20.40
CA ARG A 145 -9.52 -3.07 -21.81
C ARG A 145 -8.07 -3.33 -22.17
#